data_cc9028634dc6a43072902f0eae41ba7b
#
_entry.id   cc9028634dc6a43072902f0eae41ba7b
#
_cell.length_a   1.000
_cell.length_b   1.000
_cell.length_c   1.000
_cell.angle_alpha   90.00
_cell.angle_beta   90.00
_cell.angle_gamma   90.00
#
_symmetry.space_group_name_H-M   'P 1'
#
loop_
_entity.id
_entity.type
_entity.pdbx_description
1 polymer ?
#
loop_
_entity_poly.entity_id
_entity_poly.type
_entity_poly.pdbx_seq_one_letter_code
_entity_poly.pdbx_strand_id
1 'polypeptide(L)'
;MLTLLGLGMILCFMYLIMTRRMSALVALTLIPVIFALIAYVLGFFFDSLSHIEIQNLGEMMLEGVKKLAPTGIMLLFAILYFAIMIDTGLFDPSVKWILRLVKGDPLKVTLGTITLTLIVSLDGDGSTTYMICVAAMLPLYKRLGMSPLVMACLMMLSSGIMNLTPWGGPTARAASALHVDPSDVFVPMIVPMICAIAWVYFMGYMYGRMERKRLGIITLDISHGDNIQISSNPEANRAHLRWFNTLLTVVLMICLVKSVLPMSVLFMIALCIALVVNYKDINMQKDLIAHHAGSALNVVGIIFAAGIFTGILAGTGMVDSMSKELVAIIPESMGPFLAPITAILSMPLTFFMSNDAFYYGVLPVLSEAALHYGISPVEMARAAIVGQPVHLLSPLVPSTYLLCGLAGIDFGQHQKFAIKWAILTCLVMMLGGLIFGGFPFYSTLP
;
A
#
# COMPACT_ATOMS: atom_id res chain seq x y z
N MET A 1 -9.76 29.83 15.07
CA MET A 1 -8.69 30.26 14.14
C MET A 1 -7.78 29.09 13.75
N LEU A 2 -7.28 28.28 14.71
CA LEU A 2 -6.49 27.07 14.45
C LEU A 2 -7.18 26.10 13.48
N THR A 3 -8.48 25.85 13.66
CA THR A 3 -9.28 25.02 12.75
C THR A 3 -9.22 25.49 11.29
N LEU A 4 -9.36 26.81 11.07
CA LEU A 4 -9.32 27.39 9.73
C LEU A 4 -7.93 27.30 9.11
N LEU A 5 -6.87 27.48 9.89
CA LEU A 5 -5.48 27.31 9.45
C LEU A 5 -5.18 25.85 9.10
N GLY A 6 -5.60 24.91 9.96
CA GLY A 6 -5.44 23.48 9.70
C GLY A 6 -6.19 23.00 8.45
N LEU A 7 -7.46 23.39 8.32
CA LEU A 7 -8.25 23.11 7.12
C LEU A 7 -7.64 23.76 5.87
N GLY A 8 -7.21 25.02 5.95
CA GLY A 8 -6.54 25.71 4.86
C GLY A 8 -5.24 25.01 4.42
N MET A 9 -4.45 24.55 5.40
CA MET A 9 -3.22 23.79 5.15
C MET A 9 -3.52 22.46 4.42
N ILE A 10 -4.49 21.69 4.91
CA ILE A 10 -4.87 20.40 4.29
C ILE A 10 -5.44 20.63 2.88
N LEU A 11 -6.35 21.59 2.70
CA LEU A 11 -6.95 21.89 1.39
C LEU A 11 -5.90 22.40 0.40
N CYS A 12 -4.98 23.28 0.82
CA CYS A 12 -3.88 23.76 0.00
C CYS A 12 -2.95 22.61 -0.43
N PHE A 13 -2.54 21.75 0.53
CA PHE A 13 -1.76 20.56 0.29
C PHE A 13 -2.45 19.64 -0.73
N MET A 14 -3.72 19.31 -0.52
CA MET A 14 -4.50 18.45 -1.41
C MET A 14 -4.60 19.06 -2.81
N TYR A 15 -4.94 20.36 -2.92
CA TYR A 15 -5.05 21.05 -4.19
C TYR A 15 -3.76 21.01 -5.01
N LEU A 16 -2.61 21.28 -4.38
CA LEU A 16 -1.32 21.33 -5.07
C LEU A 16 -0.84 19.95 -5.54
N ILE A 17 -1.12 18.90 -4.78
CA ILE A 17 -0.82 17.52 -5.20
C ILE A 17 -1.77 17.07 -6.32
N MET A 18 -3.09 17.27 -6.16
CA MET A 18 -4.08 16.83 -7.15
C MET A 18 -3.92 17.54 -8.50
N THR A 19 -3.57 18.82 -8.47
CA THR A 19 -3.27 19.59 -9.70
C THR A 19 -1.86 19.32 -10.26
N ARG A 20 -1.08 18.42 -9.63
CA ARG A 20 0.31 18.09 -10.00
C ARG A 20 1.26 19.30 -10.06
N ARG A 21 0.98 20.35 -9.29
CA ARG A 21 1.84 21.54 -9.19
C ARG A 21 3.03 21.33 -8.27
N MET A 22 2.92 20.43 -7.31
CA MET A 22 4.01 20.01 -6.41
C MET A 22 4.04 18.50 -6.27
N SER A 23 5.25 17.94 -6.06
CA SER A 23 5.40 16.55 -5.66
C SER A 23 4.95 16.37 -4.20
N ALA A 24 4.56 15.14 -3.82
CA ALA A 24 4.12 14.84 -2.45
C ALA A 24 5.21 15.23 -1.42
N LEU A 25 6.47 14.91 -1.69
CA LEU A 25 7.60 15.27 -0.83
C LEU A 25 7.69 16.77 -0.59
N VAL A 26 7.62 17.58 -1.66
CA VAL A 26 7.72 19.04 -1.57
C VAL A 26 6.51 19.64 -0.85
N ALA A 27 5.30 19.17 -1.18
CA ALA A 27 4.07 19.68 -0.58
C ALA A 27 3.99 19.34 0.92
N LEU A 28 4.32 18.09 1.34
CA LEU A 28 4.35 17.67 2.73
C LEU A 28 5.41 18.40 3.58
N THR A 29 6.43 18.97 2.94
CA THR A 29 7.47 19.74 3.63
C THR A 29 7.13 21.23 3.66
N LEU A 30 6.87 21.86 2.51
CA LEU A 30 6.75 23.32 2.43
C LEU A 30 5.42 23.86 2.92
N ILE A 31 4.30 23.18 2.63
CA ILE A 31 2.98 23.70 3.01
C ILE A 31 2.81 23.84 4.52
N PRO A 32 3.12 22.81 5.35
CA PRO A 32 3.00 22.96 6.80
C PRO A 32 3.93 24.03 7.37
N VAL A 33 5.15 24.16 6.83
CA VAL A 33 6.08 25.22 7.25
C VAL A 33 5.51 26.61 6.96
N ILE A 34 4.95 26.83 5.76
CA ILE A 34 4.32 28.11 5.39
C ILE A 34 3.15 28.41 6.33
N PHE A 35 2.26 27.44 6.57
CA PHE A 35 1.11 27.64 7.45
C PHE A 35 1.51 27.83 8.91
N ALA A 36 2.58 27.18 9.39
CA ALA A 36 3.12 27.39 10.71
C ALA A 36 3.70 28.80 10.86
N LEU A 37 4.41 29.32 9.85
CA LEU A 37 4.89 30.70 9.83
C LEU A 37 3.73 31.71 9.80
N ILE A 38 2.68 31.45 9.03
CA ILE A 38 1.45 32.26 9.03
C ILE A 38 0.82 32.25 10.43
N ALA A 39 0.73 31.07 11.06
CA ALA A 39 0.18 30.94 12.42
C ALA A 39 1.00 31.75 13.45
N TYR A 40 2.34 31.71 13.34
CA TYR A 40 3.24 32.51 14.17
C TYR A 40 3.00 34.01 13.98
N VAL A 41 2.94 34.50 12.76
CA VAL A 41 2.68 35.94 12.49
C VAL A 41 1.30 36.35 13.00
N LEU A 42 0.29 35.52 12.84
CA LEU A 42 -1.05 35.79 13.34
C LEU A 42 -1.10 35.70 14.89
N GLY A 43 -0.17 35.01 15.54
CA GLY A 43 -0.04 34.94 17.01
C GLY A 43 0.22 36.30 17.66
N PHE A 44 0.79 37.29 16.93
CA PHE A 44 0.93 38.67 17.40
C PHE A 44 -0.41 39.42 17.51
N PHE A 45 -1.44 38.94 16.83
CA PHE A 45 -2.75 39.57 16.74
C PHE A 45 -3.86 38.77 17.46
N PHE A 46 -3.64 37.49 17.69
CA PHE A 46 -4.64 36.56 18.21
C PHE A 46 -4.05 35.71 19.34
N ASP A 47 -4.55 35.90 20.57
CA ASP A 47 -4.11 35.16 21.78
C ASP A 47 -4.20 33.63 21.61
N SER A 48 -5.16 33.15 20.82
CA SER A 48 -5.32 31.72 20.53
C SER A 48 -4.15 31.09 19.77
N LEU A 49 -3.25 31.89 19.20
CA LEU A 49 -2.07 31.47 18.43
C LEU A 49 -0.75 31.89 19.09
N SER A 50 -0.80 32.64 20.23
CA SER A 50 0.37 33.20 20.88
C SER A 50 1.36 32.16 21.42
N HIS A 51 0.92 30.91 21.58
CA HIS A 51 1.76 29.79 22.02
C HIS A 51 2.65 29.22 20.90
N ILE A 52 2.46 29.63 19.65
CA ILE A 52 3.25 29.16 18.50
C ILE A 52 4.48 30.04 18.36
N GLU A 53 5.63 29.52 18.81
CA GLU A 53 6.93 30.21 18.71
C GLU A 53 7.78 29.59 17.61
N ILE A 54 8.58 30.42 16.90
CA ILE A 54 9.50 29.94 15.83
C ILE A 54 10.47 28.90 16.37
N GLN A 55 10.98 29.07 17.59
CA GLN A 55 11.94 28.15 18.19
C GLN A 55 11.37 26.74 18.34
N ASN A 56 10.08 26.63 18.69
CA ASN A 56 9.40 25.36 18.89
C ASN A 56 9.05 24.66 17.57
N LEU A 57 8.93 25.40 16.44
CA LEU A 57 8.59 24.81 15.14
C LEU A 57 9.65 23.80 14.66
N GLY A 58 10.94 24.09 14.90
CA GLY A 58 12.02 23.15 14.58
C GLY A 58 11.93 21.84 15.35
N GLU A 59 11.58 21.93 16.65
CA GLU A 59 11.40 20.75 17.50
C GLU A 59 10.18 19.93 17.09
N MET A 60 9.05 20.58 16.81
CA MET A 60 7.83 19.90 16.31
C MET A 60 8.10 19.11 15.02
N MET A 61 8.81 19.72 14.05
CA MET A 61 9.22 19.05 12.81
C MET A 61 10.13 17.85 13.08
N LEU A 62 11.15 18.03 13.92
CA LEU A 62 12.12 17.00 14.24
C LEU A 62 11.47 15.83 15.01
N GLU A 63 10.57 16.12 15.92
CA GLU A 63 9.81 15.09 16.65
C GLU A 63 8.92 14.27 15.69
N GLY A 64 8.23 14.93 14.76
CA GLY A 64 7.46 14.25 13.74
C GLY A 64 8.34 13.30 12.91
N VAL A 65 9.51 13.77 12.45
CA VAL A 65 10.48 12.93 11.73
C VAL A 65 10.97 11.77 12.58
N LYS A 66 11.32 12.00 13.86
CA LYS A 66 11.77 10.93 14.78
C LYS A 66 10.70 9.86 14.97
N LYS A 67 9.43 10.24 15.12
CA LYS A 67 8.32 9.29 15.26
C LYS A 67 8.15 8.40 14.03
N LEU A 68 8.42 8.91 12.82
CA LEU A 68 8.30 8.18 11.57
C LEU A 68 9.58 7.45 11.14
N ALA A 69 10.71 7.69 11.81
CA ALA A 69 11.98 7.07 11.47
C ALA A 69 11.93 5.53 11.42
N PRO A 70 11.30 4.80 12.38
CA PRO A 70 11.20 3.35 12.30
C PRO A 70 10.49 2.86 11.03
N THR A 71 9.40 3.52 10.62
CA THR A 71 8.66 3.19 9.39
C THR A 71 9.50 3.51 8.15
N GLY A 72 10.17 4.65 8.12
CA GLY A 72 11.06 5.03 7.02
C GLY A 72 12.21 4.03 6.83
N ILE A 73 12.86 3.63 7.93
CA ILE A 73 13.94 2.62 7.92
C ILE A 73 13.39 1.26 7.44
N MET A 74 12.24 0.83 7.96
CA MET A 74 11.59 -0.41 7.53
C MET A 74 11.36 -0.41 6.01
N LEU A 75 10.77 0.65 5.46
CA LEU A 75 10.49 0.75 4.02
C LEU A 75 11.77 0.76 3.19
N LEU A 76 12.80 1.49 3.62
CA LEU A 76 14.10 1.51 2.94
C LEU A 76 14.63 0.10 2.74
N PHE A 77 14.74 -0.65 3.83
CA PHE A 77 15.34 -1.98 3.79
C PHE A 77 14.41 -3.04 3.21
N ALA A 78 13.09 -2.90 3.35
CA ALA A 78 12.12 -3.79 2.72
C ALA A 78 12.17 -3.67 1.18
N ILE A 79 12.13 -2.45 0.65
CA ILE A 79 12.20 -2.20 -0.80
C ILE A 79 13.51 -2.75 -1.38
N LEU A 80 14.64 -2.46 -0.74
CA LEU A 80 15.95 -2.98 -1.18
C LEU A 80 16.02 -4.51 -1.11
N TYR A 81 15.51 -5.11 -0.04
CA TYR A 81 15.48 -6.56 0.14
C TYR A 81 14.71 -7.26 -0.99
N PHE A 82 13.47 -6.84 -1.22
CA PHE A 82 12.65 -7.46 -2.24
C PHE A 82 13.18 -7.19 -3.66
N ALA A 83 13.68 -5.99 -3.94
CA ALA A 83 14.28 -5.68 -5.24
C ALA A 83 15.49 -6.59 -5.53
N ILE A 84 16.36 -6.79 -4.56
CA ILE A 84 17.51 -7.71 -4.70
C ILE A 84 17.04 -9.17 -4.80
N MET A 85 16.01 -9.58 -4.06
CA MET A 85 15.44 -10.93 -4.17
C MET A 85 14.83 -11.19 -5.54
N ILE A 86 14.20 -10.19 -6.17
CA ILE A 86 13.71 -10.28 -7.55
C ILE A 86 14.87 -10.49 -8.51
N ASP A 87 15.96 -9.73 -8.36
CA ASP A 87 17.16 -9.87 -9.19
C ASP A 87 17.82 -11.23 -9.04
N THR A 88 17.81 -11.83 -7.84
CA THR A 88 18.32 -13.21 -7.66
C THR A 88 17.48 -14.27 -8.37
N GLY A 89 16.29 -13.95 -8.85
CA GLY A 89 15.33 -14.86 -9.46
C GLY A 89 14.50 -15.67 -8.46
N LEU A 90 14.21 -15.09 -7.29
CA LEU A 90 13.41 -15.71 -6.23
C LEU A 90 12.04 -16.20 -6.74
N PHE A 91 11.37 -15.43 -7.60
CA PHE A 91 10.02 -15.73 -8.11
C PHE A 91 10.00 -16.61 -9.35
N ASP A 92 11.15 -16.84 -10.02
CA ASP A 92 11.23 -17.66 -11.25
C ASP A 92 10.63 -19.07 -11.08
N PRO A 93 10.88 -19.82 -9.99
CA PRO A 93 10.29 -21.14 -9.80
C PRO A 93 8.78 -21.11 -9.72
N SER A 94 8.22 -20.11 -9.03
CA SER A 94 6.77 -19.95 -8.86
C SER A 94 6.09 -19.67 -10.20
N VAL A 95 6.68 -18.80 -11.02
CA VAL A 95 6.19 -18.53 -12.38
C VAL A 95 6.22 -19.80 -13.23
N LYS A 96 7.37 -20.50 -13.29
CA LYS A 96 7.52 -21.73 -14.08
C LYS A 96 6.56 -22.82 -13.59
N TRP A 97 6.39 -22.98 -12.30
CA TRP A 97 5.47 -23.97 -11.74
C TRP A 97 4.02 -23.69 -12.12
N ILE A 98 3.57 -22.43 -11.99
CA ILE A 98 2.21 -22.01 -12.37
C ILE A 98 1.98 -22.22 -13.87
N LEU A 99 2.92 -21.81 -14.73
CA LEU A 99 2.83 -22.01 -16.18
C LEU A 99 2.69 -23.49 -16.54
N ARG A 100 3.44 -24.39 -15.89
CA ARG A 100 3.33 -25.85 -16.10
C ARG A 100 1.99 -26.43 -15.60
N LEU A 101 1.42 -25.87 -14.53
CA LEU A 101 0.16 -26.36 -13.94
C LEU A 101 -1.05 -26.00 -14.80
N VAL A 102 -0.99 -24.87 -15.47
CA VAL A 102 -2.12 -24.28 -16.19
C VAL A 102 -2.51 -25.06 -17.45
N LYS A 103 -1.53 -25.58 -18.23
CA LYS A 103 -1.68 -26.50 -19.38
C LYS A 103 -2.82 -26.17 -20.36
N GLY A 104 -3.20 -24.88 -20.52
CA GLY A 104 -4.23 -24.46 -21.48
C GLY A 104 -5.68 -24.63 -21.02
N ASP A 105 -5.92 -24.89 -19.75
CA ASP A 105 -7.24 -24.89 -19.13
C ASP A 105 -7.61 -23.47 -18.65
N PRO A 106 -8.64 -22.80 -19.24
CA PRO A 106 -9.01 -21.43 -18.86
C PRO A 106 -9.28 -21.25 -17.35
N LEU A 107 -9.87 -22.26 -16.69
CA LEU A 107 -10.07 -22.21 -15.24
C LEU A 107 -8.75 -22.18 -14.47
N LYS A 108 -7.79 -22.98 -14.86
CA LYS A 108 -6.46 -22.99 -14.22
C LYS A 108 -5.69 -21.72 -14.54
N VAL A 109 -5.90 -21.12 -15.71
CA VAL A 109 -5.27 -19.84 -16.10
C VAL A 109 -5.72 -18.72 -15.18
N THR A 110 -7.03 -18.58 -14.92
CA THR A 110 -7.54 -17.54 -14.01
C THR A 110 -7.06 -17.73 -12.58
N LEU A 111 -7.13 -18.96 -12.05
CA LEU A 111 -6.64 -19.27 -10.70
C LEU A 111 -5.11 -19.10 -10.60
N GLY A 112 -4.37 -19.52 -11.62
CA GLY A 112 -2.92 -19.33 -11.72
C GLY A 112 -2.52 -17.85 -11.78
N THR A 113 -3.31 -17.01 -12.46
CA THR A 113 -3.12 -15.56 -12.49
C THR A 113 -3.20 -14.97 -11.08
N ILE A 114 -4.23 -15.33 -10.30
CA ILE A 114 -4.39 -14.88 -8.92
C ILE A 114 -3.22 -15.33 -8.07
N THR A 115 -2.90 -16.64 -8.10
CA THR A 115 -1.81 -17.23 -7.31
C THR A 115 -0.47 -16.56 -7.62
N LEU A 116 -0.17 -16.37 -8.91
CA LEU A 116 1.07 -15.71 -9.33
C LEU A 116 1.15 -14.28 -8.80
N THR A 117 0.05 -13.52 -8.96
CA THR A 117 0.01 -12.13 -8.52
C THR A 117 0.16 -12.03 -7.01
N LEU A 118 -0.51 -12.87 -6.22
CA LEU A 118 -0.37 -12.88 -4.76
C LEU A 118 1.07 -13.16 -4.31
N ILE A 119 1.76 -14.11 -4.97
CA ILE A 119 3.15 -14.45 -4.64
C ILE A 119 4.10 -13.30 -5.01
N VAL A 120 3.95 -12.74 -6.21
CA VAL A 120 4.86 -11.67 -6.68
C VAL A 120 4.60 -10.37 -5.93
N SER A 121 3.35 -10.06 -5.58
CA SER A 121 2.98 -8.83 -4.82
C SER A 121 3.49 -8.82 -3.37
N LEU A 122 4.20 -9.84 -2.91
CA LEU A 122 4.86 -9.81 -1.61
C LEU A 122 5.92 -8.70 -1.50
N ASP A 123 6.43 -8.20 -2.62
CA ASP A 123 7.37 -7.08 -2.66
C ASP A 123 6.73 -5.73 -2.26
N GLY A 124 5.40 -5.63 -2.31
CA GLY A 124 4.65 -4.40 -2.02
C GLY A 124 4.68 -3.36 -3.13
N ASP A 125 5.28 -3.67 -4.32
CA ASP A 125 5.28 -2.79 -5.50
C ASP A 125 4.34 -3.29 -6.60
N GLY A 126 3.31 -2.48 -6.89
CA GLY A 126 2.35 -2.81 -7.94
C GLY A 126 2.96 -2.81 -9.36
N SER A 127 3.93 -1.96 -9.64
CA SER A 127 4.52 -1.82 -10.99
C SER A 127 5.33 -3.05 -11.36
N THR A 128 6.23 -3.49 -10.50
CA THR A 128 7.04 -4.70 -10.68
C THR A 128 6.15 -5.94 -10.77
N THR A 129 5.17 -6.06 -9.86
CA THR A 129 4.17 -7.13 -9.90
C THR A 129 3.49 -7.22 -11.26
N TYR A 130 2.99 -6.11 -11.81
CA TYR A 130 2.28 -6.13 -13.09
C TYR A 130 3.19 -6.44 -14.26
N MET A 131 4.43 -5.94 -14.29
CA MET A 131 5.39 -6.30 -15.34
C MET A 131 5.65 -7.81 -15.40
N ILE A 132 5.91 -8.42 -14.26
CA ILE A 132 6.19 -9.86 -14.16
C ILE A 132 4.94 -10.68 -14.52
N CYS A 133 3.82 -10.38 -13.90
CA CYS A 133 2.60 -11.19 -14.05
C CYS A 133 1.99 -11.07 -15.44
N VAL A 134 1.97 -9.87 -16.04
CA VAL A 134 1.47 -9.68 -17.39
C VAL A 134 2.39 -10.36 -18.42
N ALA A 135 3.71 -10.22 -18.29
CA ALA A 135 4.65 -10.91 -19.18
C ALA A 135 4.47 -12.43 -19.16
N ALA A 136 4.19 -13.01 -17.98
CA ALA A 136 3.98 -14.44 -17.84
C ALA A 136 2.60 -14.91 -18.34
N MET A 137 1.53 -14.17 -18.06
CA MET A 137 0.16 -14.66 -18.25
C MET A 137 -0.51 -14.17 -19.54
N LEU A 138 -0.17 -12.96 -20.04
CA LEU A 138 -0.82 -12.39 -21.22
C LEU A 138 -0.66 -13.27 -22.48
N PRO A 139 0.51 -13.89 -22.78
CA PRO A 139 0.63 -14.80 -23.90
C PRO A 139 -0.35 -15.98 -23.83
N LEU A 140 -0.63 -16.51 -22.63
CA LEU A 140 -1.59 -17.59 -22.43
C LEU A 140 -3.03 -17.10 -22.68
N TYR A 141 -3.40 -15.92 -22.15
CA TYR A 141 -4.72 -15.34 -22.40
C TYR A 141 -4.96 -15.10 -23.89
N LYS A 142 -3.96 -14.57 -24.62
CA LYS A 142 -4.06 -14.33 -26.06
C LYS A 142 -4.16 -15.64 -26.85
N ARG A 143 -3.34 -16.65 -26.54
CA ARG A 143 -3.35 -17.96 -27.24
C ARG A 143 -4.67 -18.71 -27.04
N LEU A 144 -5.28 -18.58 -25.84
CA LEU A 144 -6.56 -19.21 -25.51
C LEU A 144 -7.76 -18.37 -25.94
N GLY A 145 -7.59 -17.14 -26.41
CA GLY A 145 -8.70 -16.24 -26.74
C GLY A 145 -9.47 -15.76 -25.52
N MET A 146 -8.85 -15.75 -24.32
CA MET A 146 -9.43 -15.25 -23.09
C MET A 146 -9.35 -13.72 -23.02
N SER A 147 -10.26 -13.10 -22.26
CA SER A 147 -10.30 -11.64 -22.13
C SER A 147 -9.15 -11.09 -21.27
N PRO A 148 -8.28 -10.19 -21.81
CA PRO A 148 -7.27 -9.49 -21.01
C PRO A 148 -7.85 -8.60 -19.91
N LEU A 149 -9.11 -8.15 -20.04
CA LEU A 149 -9.80 -7.38 -18.99
C LEU A 149 -9.99 -8.21 -17.72
N VAL A 150 -10.34 -9.49 -17.86
CA VAL A 150 -10.47 -10.42 -16.73
C VAL A 150 -9.10 -10.60 -16.06
N MET A 151 -8.05 -10.82 -16.86
CA MET A 151 -6.68 -10.93 -16.35
C MET A 151 -6.27 -9.70 -15.52
N ALA A 152 -6.41 -8.52 -16.10
CA ALA A 152 -6.02 -7.27 -15.44
C ALA A 152 -6.83 -7.02 -14.16
N CYS A 153 -8.14 -7.30 -14.17
CA CYS A 153 -8.99 -7.18 -12.99
C CYS A 153 -8.52 -8.11 -11.85
N LEU A 154 -8.28 -9.39 -12.15
CA LEU A 154 -7.80 -10.36 -11.15
C LEU A 154 -6.42 -9.98 -10.60
N MET A 155 -5.51 -9.51 -11.45
CA MET A 155 -4.19 -9.03 -11.03
C MET A 155 -4.30 -7.80 -10.12
N MET A 156 -5.10 -6.82 -10.53
CA MET A 156 -5.29 -5.59 -9.74
C MET A 156 -5.90 -5.88 -8.35
N LEU A 157 -6.93 -6.72 -8.27
CA LEU A 157 -7.57 -7.06 -7.00
C LEU A 157 -6.62 -7.83 -6.08
N SER A 158 -5.89 -8.80 -6.62
CA SER A 158 -4.90 -9.58 -5.87
C SER A 158 -3.78 -8.69 -5.33
N SER A 159 -3.22 -7.82 -6.16
CA SER A 159 -2.19 -6.85 -5.78
C SER A 159 -2.73 -5.83 -4.76
N GLY A 160 -3.98 -5.37 -4.92
CA GLY A 160 -4.62 -4.44 -3.99
C GLY A 160 -4.79 -4.98 -2.58
N ILE A 161 -5.06 -6.29 -2.43
CA ILE A 161 -5.11 -6.94 -1.13
C ILE A 161 -3.69 -7.08 -0.56
N MET A 162 -2.72 -7.53 -1.35
CA MET A 162 -1.34 -7.73 -0.89
C MET A 162 -0.61 -6.42 -0.58
N ASN A 163 -1.05 -5.30 -1.16
CA ASN A 163 -0.51 -3.97 -0.85
C ASN A 163 -0.79 -3.52 0.61
N LEU A 164 -1.60 -4.28 1.36
CA LEU A 164 -1.85 -4.06 2.79
C LEU A 164 -0.81 -4.70 3.71
N THR A 165 0.26 -5.31 3.18
CA THR A 165 1.40 -5.76 3.99
C THR A 165 2.02 -4.60 4.76
N PRO A 166 2.74 -4.84 5.87
CA PRO A 166 3.29 -3.76 6.71
C PRO A 166 4.20 -2.79 5.95
N TRP A 167 4.93 -3.29 4.96
CA TRP A 167 5.80 -2.53 4.04
C TRP A 167 5.05 -2.05 2.80
N GLY A 168 3.79 -2.38 2.64
CA GLY A 168 2.93 -1.86 1.58
C GLY A 168 2.61 -0.38 1.80
N GLY A 169 2.48 0.34 0.68
CA GLY A 169 2.30 1.79 0.70
C GLY A 169 1.17 2.30 1.60
N PRO A 170 -0.04 1.72 1.56
CA PRO A 170 -1.17 2.16 2.37
C PRO A 170 -0.97 1.96 3.87
N THR A 171 -0.54 0.76 4.28
CA THR A 171 -0.33 0.40 5.70
C THR A 171 0.77 1.27 6.31
N ALA A 172 1.88 1.44 5.60
CA ALA A 172 2.97 2.29 6.06
C ALA A 172 2.54 3.76 6.22
N ARG A 173 1.70 4.29 5.29
CA ARG A 173 1.16 5.66 5.38
C ARG A 173 0.18 5.82 6.52
N ALA A 174 -0.80 4.91 6.65
CA ALA A 174 -1.76 4.95 7.75
C ALA A 174 -1.07 4.86 9.10
N ALA A 175 -0.14 3.92 9.25
CA ALA A 175 0.63 3.74 10.47
C ALA A 175 1.49 4.98 10.79
N SER A 176 2.17 5.54 9.80
CA SER A 176 2.97 6.75 9.99
C SER A 176 2.10 7.97 10.31
N ALA A 177 0.97 8.16 9.64
CA ALA A 177 0.09 9.30 9.85
C ALA A 177 -0.51 9.32 11.27
N LEU A 178 -0.78 8.16 11.85
CA LEU A 178 -1.35 8.00 13.18
C LEU A 178 -0.32 7.62 14.25
N HIS A 179 0.97 7.57 13.90
CA HIS A 179 2.08 7.24 14.80
C HIS A 179 1.92 5.88 15.51
N VAL A 180 1.43 4.88 14.80
CA VAL A 180 1.24 3.51 15.28
C VAL A 180 2.19 2.54 14.60
N ASP A 181 2.40 1.36 15.20
CA ASP A 181 3.26 0.33 14.60
C ASP A 181 2.55 -0.32 13.39
N PRO A 182 3.21 -0.45 12.22
CA PRO A 182 2.64 -1.14 11.06
C PRO A 182 2.24 -2.59 11.33
N SER A 183 2.89 -3.28 12.29
CA SER A 183 2.52 -4.65 12.69
C SER A 183 1.14 -4.68 13.35
N ASP A 184 0.86 -3.68 14.21
CA ASP A 184 -0.42 -3.60 14.92
C ASP A 184 -1.57 -3.32 13.95
N VAL A 185 -1.29 -2.62 12.85
CA VAL A 185 -2.27 -2.42 11.78
C VAL A 185 -2.47 -3.71 10.98
N PHE A 186 -1.38 -4.40 10.61
CA PHE A 186 -1.41 -5.51 9.67
C PHE A 186 -1.89 -6.83 10.28
N VAL A 187 -1.37 -7.22 11.46
CA VAL A 187 -1.61 -8.58 12.00
C VAL A 187 -3.09 -8.91 12.16
N PRO A 188 -3.94 -8.02 12.74
CA PRO A 188 -5.38 -8.28 12.81
C PRO A 188 -6.08 -8.26 11.46
N MET A 189 -5.50 -7.62 10.43
CA MET A 189 -6.05 -7.58 9.08
C MET A 189 -5.70 -8.81 8.24
N ILE A 190 -4.87 -9.74 8.72
CA ILE A 190 -4.52 -10.98 8.00
C ILE A 190 -5.78 -11.81 7.67
N VAL A 191 -6.68 -12.01 8.64
CA VAL A 191 -7.91 -12.80 8.43
C VAL A 191 -8.85 -12.09 7.45
N PRO A 192 -9.15 -10.78 7.57
CA PRO A 192 -9.87 -10.01 6.55
C PRO A 192 -9.26 -10.11 5.15
N MET A 193 -7.93 -10.06 5.04
CA MET A 193 -7.22 -10.24 3.76
C MET A 193 -7.42 -11.64 3.20
N ILE A 194 -7.37 -12.69 4.03
CA ILE A 194 -7.66 -14.07 3.60
C ILE A 194 -9.10 -14.19 3.08
N CYS A 195 -10.09 -13.57 3.73
CA CYS A 195 -11.46 -13.51 3.24
C CYS A 195 -11.55 -12.83 1.86
N ALA A 196 -10.86 -11.70 1.69
CA ALA A 196 -10.80 -11.00 0.41
C ALA A 196 -10.08 -11.82 -0.67
N ILE A 197 -9.00 -12.53 -0.33
CA ILE A 197 -8.31 -13.46 -1.25
C ILE A 197 -9.24 -14.58 -1.67
N ALA A 198 -9.96 -15.21 -0.73
CA ALA A 198 -10.94 -16.25 -1.03
C ALA A 198 -12.04 -15.73 -1.97
N TRP A 199 -12.49 -14.50 -1.78
CA TRP A 199 -13.42 -13.81 -2.68
C TRP A 199 -12.86 -13.65 -4.09
N VAL A 200 -11.61 -13.21 -4.24
CA VAL A 200 -10.95 -13.07 -5.55
C VAL A 200 -10.77 -14.43 -6.21
N TYR A 201 -10.44 -15.48 -5.46
CA TYR A 201 -10.41 -16.86 -6.00
C TYR A 201 -11.79 -17.33 -6.47
N PHE A 202 -12.87 -17.01 -5.74
CA PHE A 202 -14.23 -17.28 -6.18
C PHE A 202 -14.56 -16.57 -7.50
N MET A 203 -14.17 -15.31 -7.65
CA MET A 203 -14.29 -14.58 -8.91
C MET A 203 -13.49 -15.24 -10.04
N GLY A 204 -12.24 -15.59 -9.77
CA GLY A 204 -11.39 -16.29 -10.74
C GLY A 204 -11.97 -17.63 -11.16
N TYR A 205 -12.54 -18.38 -10.22
CA TYR A 205 -13.28 -19.62 -10.50
C TYR A 205 -14.51 -19.37 -11.39
N MET A 206 -15.30 -18.37 -11.07
CA MET A 206 -16.50 -18.01 -11.84
C MET A 206 -16.14 -17.63 -13.28
N TYR A 207 -15.21 -16.70 -13.48
CA TYR A 207 -14.75 -16.29 -14.80
C TYR A 207 -14.05 -17.43 -15.55
N GLY A 208 -13.19 -18.17 -14.87
CA GLY A 208 -12.50 -19.32 -15.47
C GLY A 208 -13.46 -20.43 -15.93
N ARG A 209 -14.53 -20.69 -15.16
CA ARG A 209 -15.58 -21.64 -15.56
C ARG A 209 -16.41 -21.13 -16.75
N MET A 210 -16.70 -19.82 -16.80
CA MET A 210 -17.38 -19.19 -17.95
C MET A 210 -16.54 -19.31 -19.22
N GLU A 211 -15.24 -18.94 -19.13
CA GLU A 211 -14.30 -19.04 -20.25
C GLU A 211 -14.08 -20.51 -20.69
N ARG A 212 -13.99 -21.44 -19.74
CA ARG A 212 -13.86 -22.89 -20.03
C ARG A 212 -15.09 -23.43 -20.76
N LYS A 213 -16.30 -22.96 -20.44
CA LYS A 213 -17.51 -23.32 -21.18
C LYS A 213 -17.53 -22.73 -22.59
N ARG A 214 -16.97 -21.53 -22.77
CA ARG A 214 -16.93 -20.83 -24.05
C ARG A 214 -15.86 -21.38 -24.99
N LEU A 215 -14.67 -21.70 -24.47
CA LEU A 215 -13.46 -22.00 -25.25
C LEU A 215 -13.07 -23.50 -25.25
N GLY A 216 -13.56 -24.27 -24.28
CA GLY A 216 -13.10 -25.64 -24.04
C GLY A 216 -11.74 -25.69 -23.33
N ILE A 217 -11.13 -26.88 -23.32
CA ILE A 217 -9.77 -27.10 -22.82
C ILE A 217 -8.90 -27.34 -24.05
N ILE A 218 -7.93 -26.46 -24.26
CA ILE A 218 -6.97 -26.53 -25.36
C ILE A 218 -5.64 -26.99 -24.77
N THR A 219 -5.15 -28.17 -25.21
CA THR A 219 -3.82 -28.63 -24.81
C THR A 219 -2.77 -27.74 -25.51
N LEU A 220 -2.13 -26.87 -24.73
CA LEU A 220 -1.02 -26.06 -25.20
C LEU A 220 0.30 -26.78 -24.93
N ASP A 221 1.12 -26.93 -25.97
CA ASP A 221 2.50 -27.35 -25.80
C ASP A 221 3.31 -26.13 -25.29
N ILE A 222 3.68 -26.15 -24.00
CA ILE A 222 4.31 -25.01 -23.31
C ILE A 222 5.85 -25.08 -23.43
N SER A 223 6.39 -25.74 -24.47
CA SER A 223 7.84 -25.83 -24.69
C SER A 223 8.55 -24.45 -24.78
N HIS A 224 7.81 -23.35 -24.98
CA HIS A 224 8.34 -21.98 -25.06
C HIS A 224 8.35 -21.22 -23.73
N GLY A 225 7.87 -21.80 -22.62
CA GLY A 225 7.87 -21.14 -21.29
C GLY A 225 9.22 -21.15 -20.57
N ASP A 226 10.22 -21.84 -21.09
CA ASP A 226 11.53 -21.97 -20.42
C ASP A 226 12.40 -20.70 -20.48
N ASN A 227 12.06 -19.72 -21.34
CA ASN A 227 12.87 -18.52 -21.58
C ASN A 227 12.32 -17.24 -20.94
N ILE A 228 11.31 -17.31 -20.06
CA ILE A 228 10.84 -16.13 -19.34
C ILE A 228 11.86 -15.84 -18.23
N GLN A 229 12.80 -14.95 -18.50
CA GLN A 229 13.66 -14.33 -17.48
C GLN A 229 12.90 -13.15 -16.91
N ILE A 230 12.64 -13.19 -15.59
CA ILE A 230 11.92 -12.14 -14.83
C ILE A 230 12.91 -11.11 -14.31
N SER A 231 14.15 -11.54 -14.08
CA SER A 231 15.23 -10.66 -13.61
C SER A 231 15.54 -9.59 -14.66
N SER A 232 15.48 -8.32 -14.23
CA SER A 232 15.91 -7.18 -15.03
C SER A 232 17.43 -7.16 -15.23
N ASN A 233 18.18 -7.85 -14.37
CA ASN A 233 19.63 -7.96 -14.41
C ASN A 233 20.08 -9.43 -14.46
N PRO A 234 20.41 -9.97 -15.65
CA PRO A 234 20.86 -11.36 -15.79
C PRO A 234 22.13 -11.69 -14.99
N GLU A 235 23.03 -10.73 -14.79
CA GLU A 235 24.27 -10.91 -14.02
C GLU A 235 24.03 -11.06 -12.53
N ALA A 236 22.92 -10.53 -12.03
CA ALA A 236 22.52 -10.63 -10.65
C ALA A 236 21.78 -11.94 -10.31
N ASN A 237 21.34 -12.73 -11.30
CA ASN A 237 20.59 -13.96 -11.06
C ASN A 237 21.43 -15.03 -10.35
N ARG A 238 20.88 -15.62 -9.31
CA ARG A 238 21.52 -16.64 -8.45
C ARG A 238 20.69 -17.91 -8.37
N ALA A 239 20.44 -18.51 -9.53
CA ALA A 239 19.61 -19.71 -9.67
C ALA A 239 20.01 -20.86 -8.72
N HIS A 240 21.29 -21.00 -8.41
CA HIS A 240 21.82 -22.04 -7.50
C HIS A 240 21.52 -21.77 -6.02
N LEU A 241 21.22 -20.53 -5.62
CA LEU A 241 20.90 -20.12 -4.24
C LEU A 241 19.40 -19.93 -4.00
N ARG A 242 18.54 -20.28 -4.95
CA ARG A 242 17.08 -20.09 -4.83
C ARG A 242 16.49 -20.70 -3.57
N TRP A 243 16.91 -21.89 -3.18
CA TRP A 243 16.47 -22.55 -1.95
C TRP A 243 16.80 -21.71 -0.72
N PHE A 244 18.02 -21.21 -0.65
CA PHE A 244 18.45 -20.34 0.44
C PHE A 244 17.62 -19.05 0.47
N ASN A 245 17.45 -18.39 -0.67
CA ASN A 245 16.70 -17.14 -0.78
C ASN A 245 15.21 -17.33 -0.41
N THR A 246 14.60 -18.45 -0.83
CA THR A 246 13.24 -18.81 -0.44
C THR A 246 13.16 -19.07 1.09
N LEU A 247 14.08 -19.83 1.65
CA LEU A 247 14.12 -20.09 3.08
C LEU A 247 14.30 -18.81 3.89
N LEU A 248 15.24 -17.95 3.49
CA LEU A 248 15.48 -16.64 4.11
C LEU A 248 14.21 -15.79 4.11
N THR A 249 13.51 -15.72 2.97
CA THR A 249 12.26 -14.95 2.84
C THR A 249 11.15 -15.54 3.73
N VAL A 250 10.98 -16.87 3.77
CA VAL A 250 9.98 -17.53 4.61
C VAL A 250 10.27 -17.29 6.09
N VAL A 251 11.53 -17.44 6.53
CA VAL A 251 11.94 -17.17 7.91
C VAL A 251 11.69 -15.72 8.27
N LEU A 252 12.06 -14.77 7.38
CA LEU A 252 11.78 -13.35 7.56
C LEU A 252 10.28 -13.10 7.76
N MET A 253 9.41 -13.68 6.90
CA MET A 253 7.95 -13.53 7.03
C MET A 253 7.42 -14.07 8.37
N ILE A 254 7.91 -15.21 8.80
CA ILE A 254 7.52 -15.81 10.10
C ILE A 254 7.96 -14.88 11.25
N CYS A 255 9.19 -14.36 11.21
CA CYS A 255 9.69 -13.44 12.23
C CYS A 255 8.91 -12.12 12.27
N LEU A 256 8.50 -11.59 11.10
CA LEU A 256 7.69 -10.38 10.99
C LEU A 256 6.29 -10.58 11.61
N VAL A 257 5.60 -11.67 11.26
CA VAL A 257 4.27 -11.98 11.82
C VAL A 257 4.30 -12.24 13.32
N LYS A 258 5.39 -12.87 13.81
CA LYS A 258 5.59 -13.12 15.24
C LYS A 258 6.17 -11.92 16.01
N SER A 259 6.48 -10.81 15.33
CA SER A 259 7.10 -9.60 15.92
C SER A 259 8.31 -9.93 16.80
N VAL A 260 9.19 -10.83 16.32
CA VAL A 260 10.38 -11.30 17.07
C VAL A 260 11.36 -10.16 17.34
N LEU A 261 11.50 -9.26 16.40
CA LEU A 261 12.28 -8.01 16.46
C LEU A 261 11.53 -6.90 15.75
N PRO A 262 11.88 -5.62 15.96
CA PRO A 262 11.32 -4.51 15.17
C PRO A 262 11.50 -4.77 13.66
N MET A 263 10.46 -4.51 12.87
CA MET A 263 10.46 -4.81 11.43
C MET A 263 11.62 -4.17 10.69
N SER A 264 11.99 -2.92 11.05
CA SER A 264 13.14 -2.20 10.48
C SER A 264 14.45 -3.00 10.63
N VAL A 265 14.66 -3.59 11.82
CA VAL A 265 15.86 -4.39 12.12
C VAL A 265 15.83 -5.72 11.38
N LEU A 266 14.66 -6.39 11.32
CA LEU A 266 14.50 -7.66 10.59
C LEU A 266 14.84 -7.52 9.11
N PHE A 267 14.31 -6.49 8.44
CA PHE A 267 14.61 -6.24 7.03
C PHE A 267 16.07 -5.88 6.79
N MET A 268 16.68 -5.09 7.70
CA MET A 268 18.09 -4.74 7.61
C MET A 268 18.99 -5.97 7.70
N ILE A 269 18.73 -6.86 8.68
CA ILE A 269 19.48 -8.11 8.85
C ILE A 269 19.28 -9.01 7.62
N ALA A 270 18.03 -9.18 7.17
CA ALA A 270 17.72 -10.01 6.01
C ALA A 270 18.41 -9.51 4.73
N LEU A 271 18.43 -8.19 4.49
CA LEU A 271 19.16 -7.59 3.37
C LEU A 271 20.65 -7.88 3.45
N CYS A 272 21.27 -7.68 4.62
CA CYS A 272 22.71 -7.94 4.80
C CYS A 272 23.05 -9.41 4.55
N ILE A 273 22.23 -10.35 5.06
CA ILE A 273 22.39 -11.79 4.82
C ILE A 273 22.24 -12.09 3.32
N ALA A 274 21.20 -11.52 2.68
CA ALA A 274 20.96 -11.69 1.26
C ALA A 274 22.15 -11.23 0.40
N LEU A 275 22.70 -10.05 0.69
CA LEU A 275 23.84 -9.50 -0.04
C LEU A 275 25.09 -10.36 0.12
N VAL A 276 25.47 -10.72 1.35
CA VAL A 276 26.69 -11.47 1.64
C VAL A 276 26.66 -12.87 1.03
N VAL A 277 25.51 -13.55 1.07
CA VAL A 277 25.39 -14.93 0.58
C VAL A 277 25.29 -14.97 -0.94
N ASN A 278 24.54 -14.04 -1.55
CA ASN A 278 24.34 -14.04 -3.01
C ASN A 278 25.51 -13.39 -3.77
N TYR A 279 26.18 -12.41 -3.20
CA TYR A 279 27.18 -11.61 -3.90
C TYR A 279 28.47 -11.47 -3.08
N LYS A 280 29.52 -12.19 -3.49
CA LYS A 280 30.84 -12.16 -2.83
C LYS A 280 31.64 -10.88 -3.15
N ASP A 281 31.37 -10.26 -4.30
CA ASP A 281 32.04 -9.02 -4.71
C ASP A 281 31.34 -7.82 -4.07
N ILE A 282 32.11 -7.04 -3.32
CA ILE A 282 31.65 -5.82 -2.63
C ILE A 282 31.20 -4.75 -3.62
N ASN A 283 31.82 -4.66 -4.80
CA ASN A 283 31.42 -3.66 -5.80
C ASN A 283 30.04 -4.01 -6.34
N MET A 284 29.78 -5.29 -6.64
CA MET A 284 28.45 -5.75 -7.06
C MET A 284 27.37 -5.51 -6.01
N GLN A 285 27.70 -5.67 -4.70
CA GLN A 285 26.75 -5.34 -3.62
C GLN A 285 26.39 -3.84 -3.63
N LYS A 286 27.40 -2.96 -3.81
CA LYS A 286 27.20 -1.51 -3.89
C LYS A 286 26.39 -1.11 -5.12
N ASP A 287 26.69 -1.68 -6.26
CA ASP A 287 26.02 -1.39 -7.54
C ASP A 287 24.54 -1.79 -7.49
N LEU A 288 24.22 -2.94 -6.89
CA LEU A 288 22.83 -3.38 -6.72
C LEU A 288 22.06 -2.44 -5.77
N ILE A 289 22.67 -2.05 -4.65
CA ILE A 289 22.04 -1.07 -3.75
C ILE A 289 21.83 0.25 -4.48
N ALA A 290 22.83 0.74 -5.21
CA ALA A 290 22.74 2.00 -5.95
C ALA A 290 21.66 1.93 -7.06
N HIS A 291 21.54 0.80 -7.74
CA HIS A 291 20.54 0.58 -8.78
C HIS A 291 19.11 0.74 -8.26
N HIS A 292 18.82 0.21 -7.06
CA HIS A 292 17.49 0.25 -6.46
C HIS A 292 17.26 1.44 -5.50
N ALA A 293 18.33 2.21 -5.19
CA ALA A 293 18.27 3.31 -4.24
C ALA A 293 17.24 4.38 -4.62
N GLY A 294 17.08 4.69 -5.91
CA GLY A 294 16.13 5.69 -6.38
C GLY A 294 14.68 5.37 -6.01
N SER A 295 14.26 4.12 -6.17
CA SER A 295 12.92 3.66 -5.80
C SER A 295 12.70 3.75 -4.28
N ALA A 296 13.68 3.30 -3.49
CA ALA A 296 13.62 3.35 -2.04
C ALA A 296 13.59 4.80 -1.53
N LEU A 297 14.45 5.67 -2.06
CA LEU A 297 14.56 7.07 -1.64
C LEU A 297 13.26 7.85 -1.90
N ASN A 298 12.59 7.62 -3.03
CA ASN A 298 11.33 8.26 -3.34
C ASN A 298 10.24 7.97 -2.30
N VAL A 299 10.15 6.72 -1.83
CA VAL A 299 9.14 6.33 -0.83
C VAL A 299 9.53 6.85 0.56
N VAL A 300 10.78 6.63 0.96
CA VAL A 300 11.28 7.02 2.30
C VAL A 300 11.29 8.55 2.46
N GLY A 301 11.63 9.28 1.40
CA GLY A 301 11.58 10.74 1.40
C GLY A 301 10.18 11.28 1.69
N ILE A 302 9.13 10.66 1.13
CA ILE A 302 7.74 11.02 1.42
C ILE A 302 7.39 10.76 2.88
N ILE A 303 7.84 9.65 3.48
CA ILE A 303 7.58 9.34 4.90
C ILE A 303 8.22 10.39 5.81
N PHE A 304 9.47 10.79 5.57
CA PHE A 304 10.11 11.84 6.38
C PHE A 304 9.47 13.22 6.18
N ALA A 305 9.08 13.56 4.95
CA ALA A 305 8.32 14.78 4.68
C ALA A 305 6.95 14.77 5.40
N ALA A 306 6.29 13.61 5.45
CA ALA A 306 5.06 13.45 6.22
C ALA A 306 5.28 13.62 7.73
N GLY A 307 6.47 13.29 8.24
CA GLY A 307 6.87 13.59 9.62
C GLY A 307 6.83 15.08 9.91
N ILE A 308 7.33 15.92 9.00
CA ILE A 308 7.24 17.38 9.13
C ILE A 308 5.78 17.84 9.15
N PHE A 309 4.96 17.33 8.21
CA PHE A 309 3.54 17.67 8.12
C PHE A 309 2.78 17.33 9.39
N THR A 310 2.87 16.07 9.85
CA THR A 310 2.14 15.61 11.04
C THR A 310 2.70 16.22 12.32
N GLY A 311 4.01 16.45 12.39
CA GLY A 311 4.66 17.11 13.52
C GLY A 311 4.18 18.55 13.73
N ILE A 312 4.06 19.33 12.64
CA ILE A 312 3.48 20.68 12.70
C ILE A 312 1.98 20.62 13.02
N LEU A 313 1.24 19.76 12.33
CA LEU A 313 -0.21 19.65 12.47
C LEU A 313 -0.60 19.30 13.92
N ALA A 314 0.11 18.37 14.56
CA ALA A 314 -0.10 17.98 15.95
C ALA A 314 0.48 19.03 16.93
N GLY A 315 1.73 19.44 16.73
CA GLY A 315 2.44 20.33 17.65
C GLY A 315 1.82 21.73 17.78
N THR A 316 1.16 22.22 16.74
CA THR A 316 0.42 23.49 16.78
C THR A 316 -1.00 23.36 17.36
N GLY A 317 -1.49 22.14 17.63
CA GLY A 317 -2.86 21.89 18.07
C GLY A 317 -3.93 22.05 16.99
N MET A 318 -3.53 22.12 15.72
CA MET A 318 -4.49 22.23 14.60
C MET A 318 -5.36 20.97 14.47
N VAL A 319 -4.79 19.77 14.67
CA VAL A 319 -5.55 18.50 14.66
C VAL A 319 -6.62 18.50 15.74
N ASP A 320 -6.26 18.83 16.98
CA ASP A 320 -7.20 18.82 18.10
C ASP A 320 -8.34 19.82 17.88
N SER A 321 -8.01 21.01 17.34
CA SER A 321 -8.99 22.05 17.04
C SER A 321 -9.96 21.60 15.93
N MET A 322 -9.47 20.99 14.86
CA MET A 322 -10.29 20.45 13.77
C MET A 322 -11.14 19.27 14.24
N SER A 323 -10.57 18.39 15.05
CA SER A 323 -11.27 17.23 15.61
C SER A 323 -12.46 17.66 16.47
N LYS A 324 -12.29 18.65 17.36
CA LYS A 324 -13.37 19.19 18.21
C LYS A 324 -14.54 19.74 17.36
N GLU A 325 -14.22 20.48 16.30
CA GLU A 325 -15.26 20.99 15.38
C GLU A 325 -15.94 19.85 14.62
N LEU A 326 -15.17 18.83 14.19
CA LEU A 326 -15.72 17.67 13.51
C LEU A 326 -16.67 16.88 14.44
N VAL A 327 -16.29 16.64 15.70
CA VAL A 327 -17.12 15.99 16.70
C VAL A 327 -18.41 16.77 16.94
N ALA A 328 -18.37 18.12 16.97
CA ALA A 328 -19.54 18.95 17.12
C ALA A 328 -20.54 18.85 15.94
N ILE A 329 -20.05 18.51 14.74
CA ILE A 329 -20.88 18.34 13.53
C ILE A 329 -21.42 16.92 13.41
N ILE A 330 -20.66 15.91 13.86
CA ILE A 330 -21.07 14.50 13.80
C ILE A 330 -22.20 14.27 14.81
N PRO A 331 -23.37 13.74 14.37
CA PRO A 331 -24.41 13.35 15.31
C PRO A 331 -23.86 12.32 16.33
N GLU A 332 -24.19 12.49 17.60
CA GLU A 332 -23.73 11.60 18.70
C GLU A 332 -24.03 10.12 18.39
N SER A 333 -25.14 9.84 17.72
CA SER A 333 -25.50 8.49 17.29
C SER A 333 -24.58 7.90 16.23
N MET A 334 -23.83 8.71 15.49
CA MET A 334 -22.90 8.26 14.43
C MET A 334 -21.47 8.12 14.91
N GLY A 335 -21.08 8.82 15.97
CA GLY A 335 -19.72 8.80 16.51
C GLY A 335 -19.19 7.39 16.79
N PRO A 336 -19.94 6.51 17.48
CA PRO A 336 -19.53 5.14 17.75
C PRO A 336 -19.28 4.27 16.51
N PHE A 337 -19.77 4.69 15.33
CA PHE A 337 -19.59 3.99 14.05
C PHE A 337 -18.48 4.58 13.17
N LEU A 338 -17.63 5.45 13.69
CA LEU A 338 -16.60 6.13 12.87
C LEU A 338 -15.62 5.16 12.22
N ALA A 339 -15.32 4.00 12.80
CA ALA A 339 -14.47 3.01 12.17
C ALA A 339 -15.11 2.43 10.88
N PRO A 340 -16.30 1.83 10.87
CA PRO A 340 -16.94 1.36 9.65
C PRO A 340 -17.29 2.50 8.68
N ILE A 341 -17.62 3.69 9.16
CA ILE A 341 -17.81 4.87 8.29
C ILE A 341 -16.51 5.21 7.58
N THR A 342 -15.38 5.23 8.28
CA THR A 342 -14.06 5.48 7.68
C THR A 342 -13.70 4.40 6.66
N ALA A 343 -13.99 3.13 6.94
CA ALA A 343 -13.78 2.04 5.98
C ALA A 343 -14.59 2.24 4.68
N ILE A 344 -15.85 2.69 4.78
CA ILE A 344 -16.68 3.00 3.61
C ILE A 344 -16.17 4.25 2.89
N LEU A 345 -15.88 5.32 3.61
CA LEU A 345 -15.38 6.58 3.05
C LEU A 345 -14.00 6.44 2.41
N SER A 346 -13.17 5.51 2.89
CA SER A 346 -11.85 5.26 2.30
C SER A 346 -11.94 4.88 0.82
N MET A 347 -13.01 4.20 0.39
CA MET A 347 -13.20 3.81 -1.01
C MET A 347 -13.32 5.03 -1.94
N PRO A 348 -14.33 5.91 -1.80
CA PRO A 348 -14.45 7.08 -2.68
C PRO A 348 -13.34 8.11 -2.44
N LEU A 349 -12.92 8.33 -1.20
CA LEU A 349 -11.89 9.32 -0.92
C LEU A 349 -10.56 8.94 -1.57
N THR A 350 -10.08 7.71 -1.42
CA THR A 350 -8.84 7.28 -2.06
C THR A 350 -8.97 7.11 -3.58
N PHE A 351 -10.18 7.01 -4.12
CA PHE A 351 -10.41 7.03 -5.57
C PHE A 351 -10.23 8.43 -6.16
N PHE A 352 -10.76 9.47 -5.50
CA PHE A 352 -10.72 10.84 -6.00
C PHE A 352 -9.47 11.62 -5.56
N MET A 353 -8.79 11.20 -4.50
CA MET A 353 -7.56 11.82 -4.01
C MET A 353 -6.41 10.81 -3.92
N SER A 354 -5.17 11.31 -3.81
CA SER A 354 -4.01 10.44 -3.63
C SER A 354 -4.01 9.80 -2.23
N ASN A 355 -3.32 8.66 -2.09
CA ASN A 355 -3.07 8.05 -0.78
C ASN A 355 -2.44 9.05 0.21
N ASP A 356 -1.48 9.87 -0.26
CA ASP A 356 -0.81 10.85 0.59
C ASP A 356 -1.80 11.90 1.12
N ALA A 357 -2.70 12.39 0.28
CA ALA A 357 -3.73 13.36 0.68
C ALA A 357 -4.72 12.76 1.69
N PHE A 358 -5.13 11.52 1.48
CA PHE A 358 -6.06 10.84 2.39
C PHE A 358 -5.41 10.50 3.73
N TYR A 359 -4.27 9.77 3.71
CA TYR A 359 -3.67 9.29 4.94
C TYR A 359 -3.05 10.39 5.80
N TYR A 360 -2.41 11.40 5.18
CA TYR A 360 -1.78 12.49 5.95
C TYR A 360 -2.70 13.68 6.18
N GLY A 361 -3.66 13.93 5.28
CA GLY A 361 -4.55 15.08 5.39
C GLY A 361 -5.84 14.78 6.15
N VAL A 362 -6.52 13.68 5.83
CA VAL A 362 -7.88 13.39 6.32
C VAL A 362 -7.87 12.46 7.54
N LEU A 363 -7.11 11.38 7.46
CA LEU A 363 -7.14 10.31 8.47
C LEU A 363 -6.77 10.78 9.89
N PRO A 364 -5.77 11.66 10.14
CA PRO A 364 -5.46 12.11 11.48
C PRO A 364 -6.62 12.83 12.15
N VAL A 365 -7.36 13.66 11.41
CA VAL A 365 -8.53 14.39 11.93
C VAL A 365 -9.68 13.43 12.27
N LEU A 366 -9.95 12.46 11.41
CA LEU A 366 -10.94 11.42 11.66
C LEU A 366 -10.57 10.55 12.86
N SER A 367 -9.28 10.20 12.99
CA SER A 367 -8.77 9.39 14.09
C SER A 367 -8.86 10.11 15.43
N GLU A 368 -8.51 11.39 15.47
CA GLU A 368 -8.62 12.21 16.68
C GLU A 368 -10.08 12.38 17.10
N ALA A 369 -10.99 12.61 16.13
CA ALA A 369 -12.43 12.64 16.41
C ALA A 369 -12.93 11.29 16.95
N ALA A 370 -12.44 10.17 16.41
CA ALA A 370 -12.85 8.82 16.82
C ALA A 370 -12.39 8.45 18.23
N LEU A 371 -11.27 9.03 18.70
CA LEU A 371 -10.80 8.87 20.10
C LEU A 371 -11.85 9.30 21.11
N HIS A 372 -12.61 10.36 20.82
CA HIS A 372 -13.70 10.83 21.70
C HIS A 372 -14.82 9.80 21.86
N TYR A 373 -14.90 8.81 20.96
CA TYR A 373 -15.88 7.73 21.00
C TYR A 373 -15.24 6.38 21.36
N GLY A 374 -13.99 6.36 21.89
CA GLY A 374 -13.31 5.16 22.35
C GLY A 374 -12.73 4.28 21.22
N ILE A 375 -12.60 4.80 20.01
CA ILE A 375 -11.97 4.08 18.88
C ILE A 375 -10.50 4.49 18.81
N SER A 376 -9.59 3.51 18.88
CA SER A 376 -8.15 3.75 18.90
C SER A 376 -7.60 4.15 17.52
N PRO A 377 -6.44 4.86 17.45
CA PRO A 377 -5.79 5.20 16.20
C PRO A 377 -5.43 3.98 15.36
N VAL A 378 -5.07 2.85 15.99
CA VAL A 378 -4.76 1.59 15.31
C VAL A 378 -6.00 1.03 14.60
N GLU A 379 -7.16 1.05 15.24
CA GLU A 379 -8.43 0.62 14.66
C GLU A 379 -8.85 1.52 13.49
N MET A 380 -8.63 2.84 13.62
CA MET A 380 -8.87 3.78 12.53
C MET A 380 -7.92 3.56 11.35
N ALA A 381 -6.65 3.23 11.60
CA ALA A 381 -5.70 2.86 10.55
C ALA A 381 -6.16 1.61 9.79
N ARG A 382 -6.61 0.56 10.52
CA ARG A 382 -7.16 -0.68 9.93
C ARG A 382 -8.40 -0.42 9.08
N ALA A 383 -9.32 0.40 9.57
CA ALA A 383 -10.51 0.80 8.81
C ALA A 383 -10.15 1.57 7.54
N ALA A 384 -9.20 2.49 7.62
CA ALA A 384 -8.80 3.37 6.52
C ALA A 384 -8.16 2.63 5.34
N ILE A 385 -7.44 1.53 5.59
CA ILE A 385 -6.75 0.78 4.50
C ILE A 385 -7.69 -0.13 3.69
N VAL A 386 -8.93 -0.33 4.14
CA VAL A 386 -9.93 -1.21 3.47
C VAL A 386 -10.20 -0.76 2.03
N GLY A 387 -10.15 0.53 1.72
CA GLY A 387 -10.46 1.10 0.41
C GLY A 387 -9.44 0.82 -0.70
N GLN A 388 -8.33 0.15 -0.43
CA GLN A 388 -7.21 0.02 -1.37
C GLN A 388 -7.54 -0.68 -2.70
N PRO A 389 -8.34 -1.75 -2.78
CA PRO A 389 -8.76 -2.29 -4.07
C PRO A 389 -9.47 -1.29 -4.98
N VAL A 390 -10.24 -0.35 -4.40
CA VAL A 390 -10.88 0.75 -5.16
C VAL A 390 -9.86 1.83 -5.52
N HIS A 391 -8.93 2.16 -4.61
CA HIS A 391 -7.87 3.14 -4.88
C HIS A 391 -7.05 2.79 -6.12
N LEU A 392 -6.72 1.51 -6.34
CA LEU A 392 -5.95 1.10 -7.52
C LEU A 392 -6.65 1.41 -8.86
N LEU A 393 -7.96 1.63 -8.86
CA LEU A 393 -8.71 2.09 -10.03
C LEU A 393 -8.71 3.62 -10.20
N SER A 394 -8.12 4.36 -9.24
CA SER A 394 -8.03 5.81 -9.33
C SER A 394 -7.20 6.23 -10.55
N PRO A 395 -7.62 7.29 -11.28
CA PRO A 395 -6.82 7.87 -12.34
C PRO A 395 -5.51 8.50 -11.84
N LEU A 396 -5.29 8.53 -10.54
CA LEU A 396 -4.06 9.03 -9.90
C LEU A 396 -3.01 7.94 -9.68
N VAL A 397 -3.31 6.67 -9.97
CA VAL A 397 -2.42 5.52 -9.72
C VAL A 397 -1.67 5.10 -10.99
N PRO A 398 -0.36 5.40 -11.11
CA PRO A 398 0.41 5.11 -12.33
C PRO A 398 0.52 3.62 -12.65
N SER A 399 0.61 2.75 -11.62
CA SER A 399 0.79 1.31 -11.82
C SER A 399 -0.40 0.66 -12.55
N THR A 400 -1.62 1.17 -12.39
CA THR A 400 -2.78 0.65 -13.11
C THR A 400 -2.77 1.05 -14.60
N TYR A 401 -2.25 2.24 -14.92
CA TYR A 401 -2.00 2.59 -16.34
C TYR A 401 -0.96 1.68 -16.96
N LEU A 402 0.11 1.36 -16.22
CA LEU A 402 1.12 0.39 -16.65
C LEU A 402 0.49 -0.99 -16.91
N LEU A 403 -0.34 -1.49 -15.99
CA LEU A 403 -1.08 -2.74 -16.16
C LEU A 403 -1.91 -2.73 -17.44
N CYS A 404 -2.69 -1.68 -17.67
CA CYS A 404 -3.54 -1.54 -18.85
C CYS A 404 -2.72 -1.45 -20.14
N GLY A 405 -1.63 -0.68 -20.14
CA GLY A 405 -0.71 -0.56 -21.26
C GLY A 405 -0.05 -1.88 -21.65
N LEU A 406 0.49 -2.60 -20.67
CA LEU A 406 1.09 -3.93 -20.86
C LEU A 406 0.07 -4.97 -21.34
N ALA A 407 -1.16 -4.95 -20.81
CA ALA A 407 -2.23 -5.85 -21.20
C ALA A 407 -2.85 -5.49 -22.57
N GLY A 408 -2.59 -4.30 -23.09
CA GLY A 408 -3.17 -3.78 -24.34
C GLY A 408 -4.67 -3.49 -24.24
N ILE A 409 -5.11 -2.97 -23.09
CA ILE A 409 -6.52 -2.63 -22.81
C ILE A 409 -6.65 -1.13 -22.48
N ASP A 410 -7.84 -0.57 -22.77
CA ASP A 410 -8.17 0.80 -22.40
C ASP A 410 -8.41 0.93 -20.89
N PHE A 411 -7.86 1.99 -20.28
CA PHE A 411 -7.97 2.23 -18.84
C PHE A 411 -9.43 2.46 -18.40
N GLY A 412 -10.21 3.21 -19.17
CA GLY A 412 -11.62 3.49 -18.86
C GLY A 412 -12.48 2.22 -18.95
N GLN A 413 -12.20 1.34 -19.91
CA GLN A 413 -12.84 0.02 -19.99
C GLN A 413 -12.49 -0.84 -18.79
N HIS A 414 -11.21 -0.83 -18.38
CA HIS A 414 -10.77 -1.55 -17.18
C HIS A 414 -11.46 -1.02 -15.92
N GLN A 415 -11.51 0.30 -15.72
CA GLN A 415 -12.22 0.91 -14.59
C GLN A 415 -13.70 0.48 -14.56
N LYS A 416 -14.40 0.64 -15.68
CA LYS A 416 -15.83 0.28 -15.80
C LYS A 416 -16.08 -1.19 -15.51
N PHE A 417 -15.18 -2.08 -15.93
CA PHE A 417 -15.28 -3.51 -15.68
C PHE A 417 -14.99 -3.86 -14.22
N ALA A 418 -13.93 -3.29 -13.65
CA ALA A 418 -13.36 -3.72 -12.38
C ALA A 418 -13.98 -3.04 -11.16
N ILE A 419 -14.59 -1.83 -11.29
CA ILE A 419 -15.05 -1.03 -10.14
C ILE A 419 -16.02 -1.78 -9.22
N LYS A 420 -16.99 -2.49 -9.78
CA LYS A 420 -17.94 -3.27 -8.99
C LYS A 420 -17.27 -4.37 -8.18
N TRP A 421 -16.26 -5.01 -8.76
CA TRP A 421 -15.50 -6.07 -8.11
C TRP A 421 -14.56 -5.53 -7.04
N ALA A 422 -13.96 -4.37 -7.28
CA ALA A 422 -13.14 -3.67 -6.30
C ALA A 422 -13.96 -3.26 -5.08
N ILE A 423 -15.14 -2.67 -5.28
CA ILE A 423 -16.07 -2.32 -4.18
C ILE A 423 -16.47 -3.58 -3.40
N LEU A 424 -16.85 -4.67 -4.08
CA LEU A 424 -17.22 -5.92 -3.42
C LEU A 424 -16.04 -6.52 -2.65
N THR A 425 -14.81 -6.43 -3.16
CA THR A 425 -13.61 -6.88 -2.46
C THR A 425 -13.37 -6.07 -1.19
N CYS A 426 -13.53 -4.73 -1.26
CA CYS A 426 -13.46 -3.87 -0.08
C CYS A 426 -14.54 -4.22 0.94
N LEU A 427 -15.78 -4.46 0.50
CA LEU A 427 -16.88 -4.83 1.41
C LEU A 427 -16.64 -6.18 2.08
N VAL A 428 -16.14 -7.19 1.36
CA VAL A 428 -15.75 -8.49 1.95
C VAL A 428 -14.64 -8.31 2.98
N MET A 429 -13.63 -7.48 2.67
CA MET A 429 -12.54 -7.18 3.60
C MET A 429 -13.03 -6.40 4.82
N MET A 430 -13.93 -5.43 4.63
CA MET A 430 -14.57 -4.69 5.72
C MET A 430 -15.37 -5.62 6.63
N LEU A 431 -16.23 -6.47 6.06
CA LEU A 431 -17.00 -7.46 6.82
C LEU A 431 -16.07 -8.42 7.59
N GLY A 432 -15.00 -8.88 6.94
CA GLY A 432 -13.98 -9.66 7.63
C GLY A 432 -13.34 -8.90 8.80
N GLY A 433 -13.02 -7.61 8.61
CA GLY A 433 -12.49 -6.76 9.68
C GLY A 433 -13.44 -6.62 10.86
N LEU A 434 -14.72 -6.42 10.59
CA LEU A 434 -15.77 -6.31 11.62
C LEU A 434 -16.01 -7.63 12.38
N ILE A 435 -16.05 -8.75 11.65
CA ILE A 435 -16.36 -10.08 12.24
C ILE A 435 -15.19 -10.61 13.07
N PHE A 436 -13.95 -10.42 12.59
CA PHE A 436 -12.75 -10.97 13.22
C PHE A 436 -11.98 -9.97 14.08
N GLY A 437 -12.59 -8.84 14.44
CA GLY A 437 -12.03 -7.87 15.39
C GLY A 437 -10.87 -7.05 14.85
N GLY A 438 -10.81 -6.82 13.55
CA GLY A 438 -9.86 -5.88 12.96
C GLY A 438 -10.11 -4.44 13.43
N PHE A 439 -11.37 -4.02 13.51
CA PHE A 439 -11.85 -2.76 14.07
C PHE A 439 -13.32 -2.92 14.51
N PRO A 440 -13.82 -2.10 15.45
CA PRO A 440 -15.16 -2.26 16.01
C PRO A 440 -16.25 -1.85 15.00
N PHE A 441 -17.39 -2.55 15.03
CA PHE A 441 -18.59 -2.10 14.34
C PHE A 441 -19.23 -0.92 15.09
N TYR A 442 -19.28 -1.04 16.40
CA TYR A 442 -19.82 -0.05 17.31
C TYR A 442 -18.90 0.05 18.52
N SER A 443 -18.46 1.26 18.85
CA SER A 443 -17.68 1.52 20.05
C SER A 443 -18.60 2.03 21.16
N THR A 444 -18.55 1.36 22.30
CA THR A 444 -19.10 1.92 23.54
C THR A 444 -17.98 2.67 24.23
N LEU A 445 -18.21 3.93 24.59
CA LEU A 445 -17.34 4.64 25.50
C LEU A 445 -17.08 3.76 26.74
N PRO A 446 -15.83 3.63 27.21
CA PRO A 446 -15.53 2.89 28.43
C PRO A 446 -16.18 3.53 29.63
#